data_f994f78490c7d99403b2efc28b4e04cc
#
_entry.id   f994f78490c7d99403b2efc28b4e04cc
#
_cell.length_a   1.000
_cell.length_b   1.000
_cell.length_c   1.000
_cell.angle_alpha   90.00
_cell.angle_beta   90.00
_cell.angle_gamma   90.00
#
_symmetry.space_group_name_H-M   'P 1'
#
loop_
_entity.id
_entity.type
_entity.pdbx_description
1 polymer ?
#
loop_
_entity_poly.entity_id
_entity_poly.type
_entity_poly.pdbx_seq_one_letter_code
_entity_poly.pdbx_strand_id
1 'polypeptide(L)'
;MAVRTLSVVAAHCLHQSSFDHTLPISTCGADVAFTSRFTWSDGTEGLGRSLAMSATSLKEGTGNGKSVRDLLDEARLAENDDMIRSRSLVQQARVLARSIGDQPAEAEALYRLASVTYQLGQLDEAFGLALEARDLARRCAAPVVEVWALNLVGVVHHQAGNYSQALESLLQALEIYRSTADLADLGNLLNTIAAVHHSLRDTDRAIVTYEAALEANRKSPRRGFDAITLANMAKVRAERQENLLAVSLGEAALEIAREHLPEHVAEILANLAEAYADLHLLPQANACLDEADESLSRIAAQLTRTQPAAMLAVLIARARVRIANGDNAEAITILERAVDVAQEGEFSDMELVAHGLLADVLKSLGRYEEALRHREACTRIHETIFNRDTDLRIKTLQITHDTLAARDQAELLRVRTTELEELVTARTQDLEEQHYEAFERLAAIAEYRDPDSGEHSSRVGELAAELALQLNEDRSWAEELRLAGRLHDVGKVGVPDAILQKPGALTDAEFEIMKTHTTVGATVFAGSKSTLILLAAEVALSHHERWDGSGYPSGAARTAIPLSGRIVAVADVYDALVTAHRYKHAWTSQEAVDHILAGKGTQFEPRIVDALIEVIARRNTATGG
;
A
#
# COMPACT_ATOMS: atom_id res chain seq x y z
N MET A 1 50.17 4.33 -13.93
CA MET A 1 50.21 3.01 -14.61
C MET A 1 49.70 1.88 -13.71
N ALA A 2 49.16 2.21 -12.55
CA ALA A 2 48.64 1.24 -11.53
C ALA A 2 47.11 1.08 -11.49
N VAL A 3 46.38 1.71 -12.42
CA VAL A 3 44.90 1.76 -12.39
C VAL A 3 44.25 0.79 -13.40
N ARG A 4 45.04 0.04 -14.19
CA ARG A 4 44.46 -0.83 -15.26
C ARG A 4 44.34 -2.32 -14.93
N THR A 5 44.79 -2.79 -13.75
CA THR A 5 44.82 -4.22 -13.41
C THR A 5 43.70 -4.71 -12.45
N LEU A 6 42.82 -3.82 -11.99
CA LEU A 6 41.79 -4.16 -10.97
C LEU A 6 40.42 -4.59 -11.54
N SER A 7 40.23 -4.52 -12.87
CA SER A 7 38.92 -4.77 -13.48
C SER A 7 38.53 -6.24 -13.67
N VAL A 8 39.42 -7.21 -13.40
CA VAL A 8 39.17 -8.64 -13.72
C VAL A 8 38.94 -9.50 -12.47
N VAL A 9 39.31 -9.03 -11.28
CA VAL A 9 39.22 -9.83 -10.05
C VAL A 9 37.85 -9.74 -9.35
N ALA A 10 37.10 -8.68 -9.57
CA ALA A 10 35.78 -8.48 -8.92
C ALA A 10 34.66 -9.42 -9.38
N ALA A 11 34.80 -10.08 -10.53
CA ALA A 11 33.76 -10.95 -11.10
C ALA A 11 33.84 -12.41 -10.62
N HIS A 12 34.92 -12.83 -9.96
CA HIS A 12 35.17 -14.26 -9.66
C HIS A 12 34.92 -14.69 -8.22
N CYS A 13 34.78 -13.76 -7.26
CA CYS A 13 34.64 -14.09 -5.83
C CYS A 13 33.21 -14.29 -5.31
N LEU A 14 32.20 -14.16 -6.16
CA LEU A 14 30.80 -14.26 -5.73
C LEU A 14 30.17 -15.66 -5.83
N HIS A 15 30.94 -16.71 -6.14
CA HIS A 15 30.31 -18.01 -6.49
C HIS A 15 30.68 -19.21 -5.61
N GLN A 16 31.45 -19.09 -4.54
CA GLN A 16 31.69 -20.23 -3.65
C GLN A 16 31.81 -19.82 -2.18
N SER A 17 30.85 -20.15 -1.34
CA SER A 17 31.08 -20.42 0.08
C SER A 17 29.99 -21.33 0.64
N SER A 18 30.36 -22.57 0.89
CA SER A 18 29.72 -23.45 1.86
C SER A 18 30.19 -23.09 3.27
N PHE A 19 29.26 -23.02 4.21
CA PHE A 19 29.51 -22.72 5.63
C PHE A 19 30.07 -23.94 6.36
N ASP A 20 31.08 -23.69 7.19
CA ASP A 20 31.36 -24.56 8.33
C ASP A 20 31.60 -23.71 9.59
N HIS A 21 30.97 -24.13 10.68
CA HIS A 21 30.94 -23.44 11.97
C HIS A 21 32.09 -23.84 12.88
N THR A 22 32.50 -22.90 13.71
CA THR A 22 33.16 -22.94 15.03
C THR A 22 34.47 -22.21 15.12
N LEU A 23 34.45 -21.09 15.85
CA LEU A 23 35.61 -20.66 16.69
C LEU A 23 35.18 -19.60 17.73
N PRO A 24 35.91 -19.44 18.84
CA PRO A 24 35.40 -18.91 20.09
C PRO A 24 35.55 -17.39 20.25
N ILE A 25 34.71 -16.87 21.12
CA ILE A 25 34.67 -15.47 21.56
C ILE A 25 35.89 -15.17 22.43
N SER A 26 36.71 -14.18 22.08
CA SER A 26 37.57 -13.50 23.03
C SER A 26 37.79 -12.03 22.67
N THR A 27 37.36 -11.19 23.60
CA THR A 27 37.84 -9.88 24.02
C THR A 27 37.81 -8.67 23.08
N CYS A 28 36.82 -7.83 23.36
CA CYS A 28 36.87 -6.41 23.69
C CYS A 28 37.74 -5.49 22.81
N GLY A 29 37.13 -4.87 21.85
CA GLY A 29 37.52 -3.61 21.26
C GLY A 29 36.23 -2.82 20.97
N ALA A 30 36.04 -1.70 21.65
CA ALA A 30 34.89 -0.85 21.44
C ALA A 30 34.92 -0.31 20.01
N ASP A 31 34.10 -0.92 19.15
CA ASP A 31 33.86 -0.42 17.81
C ASP A 31 32.86 0.71 17.89
N VAL A 32 33.37 1.93 17.97
CA VAL A 32 32.58 3.09 17.55
C VAL A 32 32.43 2.99 16.02
N ALA A 33 31.46 2.21 15.57
CA ALA A 33 31.07 2.28 14.20
C ALA A 33 30.61 3.71 13.93
N PHE A 34 31.14 4.29 12.87
CA PHE A 34 30.77 5.60 12.37
C PHE A 34 29.29 5.57 11.96
N THR A 35 28.41 5.70 12.94
CA THR A 35 27.00 5.97 12.67
C THR A 35 26.86 7.47 12.49
N SER A 36 27.36 7.97 11.35
CA SER A 36 27.01 9.29 10.90
C SER A 36 25.48 9.40 10.92
N ARG A 37 24.96 10.29 11.75
CA ARG A 37 23.60 10.78 11.60
C ARG A 37 23.52 11.38 10.20
N PHE A 38 22.97 10.61 9.26
CA PHE A 38 22.90 11.00 7.86
C PHE A 38 22.03 12.25 7.73
N THR A 39 22.64 13.39 7.49
CA THR A 39 21.96 14.56 6.96
C THR A 39 21.95 14.44 5.44
N TRP A 40 20.78 14.36 4.88
CA TRP A 40 20.57 14.37 3.43
C TRP A 40 20.68 15.81 2.93
N SER A 41 21.86 16.25 2.55
CA SER A 41 22.03 17.49 1.83
C SER A 41 22.22 17.20 0.34
N ASP A 42 21.41 17.84 -0.45
CA ASP A 42 21.49 18.08 -1.89
C ASP A 42 21.59 16.93 -2.90
N GLY A 43 20.62 16.85 -3.77
CA GLY A 43 20.73 16.10 -5.01
C GLY A 43 19.45 15.56 -5.65
N THR A 44 18.27 16.14 -5.41
CA THR A 44 17.03 15.63 -6.06
C THR A 44 16.59 16.39 -7.31
N GLU A 45 17.40 17.28 -7.89
CA GLU A 45 17.03 17.93 -9.17
C GLU A 45 17.00 16.95 -10.37
N GLY A 46 17.71 15.83 -10.29
CA GLY A 46 17.75 14.83 -11.37
C GLY A 46 16.60 13.79 -11.34
N LEU A 47 16.08 13.46 -10.19
CA LEU A 47 15.01 12.45 -10.02
C LEU A 47 13.60 12.97 -10.32
N GLY A 48 13.42 14.30 -10.29
CA GLY A 48 12.14 14.94 -10.62
C GLY A 48 11.67 14.73 -12.06
N ARG A 49 12.54 14.36 -12.98
CA ARG A 49 12.19 14.17 -14.41
C ARG A 49 11.79 12.75 -14.78
N SER A 50 12.28 11.72 -14.09
CA SER A 50 11.91 10.34 -14.39
C SER A 50 10.56 9.94 -13.77
N LEU A 51 10.21 10.48 -12.60
CA LEU A 51 8.90 10.27 -11.97
C LEU A 51 7.79 11.17 -12.55
N ALA A 52 8.15 12.25 -13.25
CA ALA A 52 7.19 13.18 -13.86
C ALA A 52 6.49 12.62 -15.12
N MET A 53 6.92 11.52 -15.70
CA MET A 53 6.28 10.94 -16.89
C MET A 53 5.11 9.99 -16.59
N SER A 54 4.81 9.69 -15.31
CA SER A 54 3.67 8.84 -14.92
C SER A 54 2.51 9.61 -14.26
N ALA A 55 2.62 10.91 -14.06
CA ALA A 55 1.65 11.71 -13.30
C ALA A 55 0.92 12.76 -14.13
N THR A 56 0.57 12.44 -15.37
CA THR A 56 -0.32 13.31 -16.17
C THR A 56 -1.75 12.81 -16.05
N SER A 57 -2.33 12.90 -14.87
CA SER A 57 -3.78 13.03 -14.64
C SER A 57 -4.06 13.15 -13.14
N LEU A 58 -3.95 14.32 -12.57
CA LEU A 58 -4.49 14.57 -11.25
C LEU A 58 -5.30 15.84 -11.26
N LYS A 59 -6.59 15.67 -10.97
CA LYS A 59 -7.58 16.69 -10.74
C LYS A 59 -7.06 17.76 -9.79
N GLU A 60 -7.08 19.01 -10.26
CA GLU A 60 -6.94 20.20 -9.44
C GLU A 60 -8.01 20.20 -8.34
N GLY A 61 -7.59 19.89 -7.13
CA GLY A 61 -8.37 20.17 -5.92
C GLY A 61 -8.29 21.67 -5.64
N THR A 62 -9.38 22.35 -5.80
CA THR A 62 -9.55 23.78 -5.49
C THR A 62 -9.36 24.04 -3.99
N GLY A 63 -8.30 24.75 -3.64
CA GLY A 63 -8.07 25.27 -2.29
C GLY A 63 -6.58 25.40 -1.99
N ASN A 64 -6.17 26.51 -1.42
CA ASN A 64 -4.83 26.97 -1.05
C ASN A 64 -3.99 25.99 -0.19
N GLY A 65 -3.95 24.70 -0.51
CA GLY A 65 -3.27 23.63 0.21
C GLY A 65 -2.00 23.18 -0.53
N LYS A 66 -0.92 22.96 0.22
CA LYS A 66 0.34 22.41 -0.28
C LYS A 66 0.11 21.00 -0.83
N SER A 67 0.78 20.65 -1.93
CA SER A 67 0.81 19.27 -2.43
C SER A 67 1.64 18.36 -1.51
N VAL A 68 1.50 17.03 -1.66
CA VAL A 68 2.34 16.07 -0.93
C VAL A 68 3.82 16.36 -1.18
N ARG A 69 4.18 16.68 -2.42
CA ARG A 69 5.55 16.97 -2.81
C ARG A 69 6.07 18.25 -2.17
N ASP A 70 5.28 19.31 -2.14
CA ASP A 70 5.68 20.56 -1.48
C ASP A 70 5.97 20.35 0.01
N LEU A 71 5.16 19.51 0.68
CA LEU A 71 5.37 19.18 2.09
C LEU A 71 6.65 18.35 2.30
N LEU A 72 6.95 17.40 1.41
CA LEU A 72 8.17 16.59 1.49
C LEU A 72 9.42 17.41 1.18
N ASP A 73 9.35 18.33 0.22
CA ASP A 73 10.46 19.23 -0.11
C ASP A 73 10.71 20.25 1.02
N GLU A 74 9.66 20.81 1.63
CA GLU A 74 9.80 21.68 2.81
C GLU A 74 10.35 20.93 4.03
N ALA A 75 9.90 19.67 4.24
CA ALA A 75 10.42 18.82 5.29
C ALA A 75 11.93 18.58 5.13
N ARG A 76 12.38 18.33 3.91
CA ARG A 76 13.82 18.15 3.60
C ARG A 76 14.64 19.38 3.92
N LEU A 77 14.14 20.55 3.59
CA LEU A 77 14.82 21.81 3.95
C LEU A 77 14.90 22.01 5.46
N ALA A 78 13.87 21.55 6.20
CA ALA A 78 13.83 21.66 7.65
C ALA A 78 14.71 20.63 8.37
N GLU A 79 15.13 19.54 7.74
CA GLU A 79 15.97 18.49 8.36
C GLU A 79 17.27 19.06 8.95
N ASN A 80 17.85 20.06 8.30
CA ASN A 80 19.12 20.67 8.75
C ASN A 80 18.94 21.61 9.95
N ASP A 81 17.77 22.30 10.06
CA ASP A 81 17.57 23.36 11.03
C ASP A 81 16.62 22.96 12.17
N ASP A 82 15.57 22.17 11.87
CA ASP A 82 14.52 21.80 12.82
C ASP A 82 13.93 20.42 12.48
N MET A 83 14.50 19.38 13.04
CA MET A 83 14.04 17.99 12.86
C MET A 83 12.62 17.73 13.34
N ILE A 84 12.16 18.46 14.39
CA ILE A 84 10.80 18.29 14.90
C ILE A 84 9.80 18.85 13.89
N ARG A 85 10.14 19.99 13.28
CA ARG A 85 9.35 20.57 12.19
C ARG A 85 9.35 19.66 10.96
N SER A 86 10.51 19.12 10.57
CA SER A 86 10.62 18.16 9.48
C SER A 86 9.71 16.95 9.71
N ARG A 87 9.77 16.32 10.90
CA ARG A 87 8.88 15.21 11.27
C ARG A 87 7.40 15.59 11.13
N SER A 88 7.01 16.78 11.59
CA SER A 88 5.62 17.24 11.47
C SER A 88 5.17 17.40 10.02
N LEU A 89 6.02 17.96 9.16
CA LEU A 89 5.73 18.14 7.73
C LEU A 89 5.60 16.80 7.00
N VAL A 90 6.50 15.85 7.27
CA VAL A 90 6.43 14.49 6.70
C VAL A 90 5.16 13.78 7.15
N GLN A 91 4.75 13.94 8.41
CA GLN A 91 3.50 13.35 8.91
C GLN A 91 2.28 13.94 8.18
N GLN A 92 2.26 15.25 7.91
CA GLN A 92 1.20 15.89 7.12
C GLN A 92 1.19 15.35 5.68
N ALA A 93 2.37 15.19 5.05
CA ALA A 93 2.50 14.62 3.72
C ALA A 93 1.94 13.19 3.65
N ARG A 94 2.24 12.34 4.66
CA ARG A 94 1.69 10.98 4.78
C ARG A 94 0.16 10.99 4.85
N VAL A 95 -0.42 11.81 5.73
CA VAL A 95 -1.88 11.90 5.88
C VAL A 95 -2.54 12.36 4.58
N LEU A 96 -1.95 13.35 3.91
CA LEU A 96 -2.47 13.85 2.64
C LEU A 96 -2.38 12.78 1.54
N ALA A 97 -1.22 12.13 1.36
CA ALA A 97 -1.03 11.06 0.38
C ALA A 97 -2.06 9.94 0.57
N ARG A 98 -2.27 9.50 1.80
CA ARG A 98 -3.26 8.50 2.16
C ARG A 98 -4.68 8.94 1.83
N SER A 99 -5.04 10.21 2.08
CA SER A 99 -6.38 10.74 1.83
C SER A 99 -6.74 10.81 0.35
N ILE A 100 -5.74 11.01 -0.53
CA ILE A 100 -5.93 11.07 -1.99
C ILE A 100 -5.68 9.71 -2.69
N GLY A 101 -5.29 8.67 -1.92
CA GLY A 101 -5.02 7.33 -2.43
C GLY A 101 -3.69 7.19 -3.19
N ASP A 102 -2.74 8.14 -3.03
CA ASP A 102 -1.41 8.09 -3.65
C ASP A 102 -0.48 7.19 -2.83
N GLN A 103 -0.55 5.88 -3.08
CA GLN A 103 0.25 4.89 -2.36
C GLN A 103 1.77 5.05 -2.54
N PRO A 104 2.32 5.35 -3.74
CA PRO A 104 3.74 5.64 -3.88
C PRO A 104 4.21 6.83 -3.03
N ALA A 105 3.47 7.94 -3.02
CA ALA A 105 3.79 9.09 -2.19
C ALA A 105 3.62 8.80 -0.68
N GLU A 106 2.64 7.98 -0.30
CA GLU A 106 2.50 7.50 1.10
C GLU A 106 3.70 6.67 1.52
N ALA A 107 4.20 5.77 0.66
CA ALA A 107 5.40 4.96 0.93
C ALA A 107 6.65 5.82 1.10
N GLU A 108 6.84 6.84 0.23
CA GLU A 108 7.94 7.79 0.36
C GLU A 108 7.85 8.59 1.66
N ALA A 109 6.66 9.09 2.00
CA ALA A 109 6.45 9.82 3.26
C ALA A 109 6.73 8.93 4.49
N LEU A 110 6.32 7.67 4.47
CA LEU A 110 6.63 6.69 5.52
C LEU A 110 8.14 6.48 5.68
N TYR A 111 8.87 6.28 4.58
CA TYR A 111 10.33 6.15 4.62
C TYR A 111 11.00 7.40 5.19
N ARG A 112 10.59 8.59 4.74
CA ARG A 112 11.15 9.85 5.26
C ARG A 112 10.84 10.04 6.74
N LEU A 113 9.63 9.65 7.18
CA LEU A 113 9.28 9.66 8.59
C LEU A 113 10.19 8.71 9.39
N ALA A 114 10.44 7.51 8.87
CA ALA A 114 11.37 6.56 9.47
C ALA A 114 12.80 7.14 9.56
N SER A 115 13.27 7.81 8.51
CA SER A 115 14.59 8.44 8.46
C SER A 115 14.75 9.55 9.51
N VAL A 116 13.78 10.47 9.61
CA VAL A 116 13.80 11.54 10.61
C VAL A 116 13.69 10.97 12.03
N THR A 117 12.86 9.95 12.23
CA THR A 117 12.70 9.26 13.52
C THR A 117 14.00 8.56 13.95
N TYR A 118 14.72 7.95 12.99
CA TYR A 118 16.05 7.39 13.21
C TYR A 118 17.05 8.46 13.64
N GLN A 119 17.09 9.60 12.96
CA GLN A 119 17.98 10.72 13.30
C GLN A 119 17.69 11.32 14.69
N LEU A 120 16.44 11.23 15.15
CA LEU A 120 16.03 11.60 16.51
C LEU A 120 16.43 10.54 17.58
N GLY A 121 17.04 9.42 17.17
CA GLY A 121 17.49 8.35 18.07
C GLY A 121 16.38 7.38 18.49
N GLN A 122 15.19 7.47 17.93
CA GLN A 122 14.04 6.59 18.23
C GLN A 122 14.09 5.34 17.34
N LEU A 123 15.06 4.44 17.62
CA LEU A 123 15.44 3.36 16.71
C LEU A 123 14.34 2.31 16.52
N ASP A 124 13.60 1.94 17.54
CA ASP A 124 12.51 0.98 17.50
C ASP A 124 11.31 1.51 16.68
N GLU A 125 10.92 2.76 16.88
CA GLU A 125 9.88 3.41 16.07
C GLU A 125 10.31 3.55 14.61
N ALA A 126 11.56 3.99 14.37
CA ALA A 126 12.11 4.12 13.02
C ALA A 126 12.13 2.78 12.28
N PHE A 127 12.47 1.70 12.98
CA PHE A 127 12.46 0.34 12.43
C PHE A 127 11.06 -0.09 11.98
N GLY A 128 10.04 0.10 12.82
CA GLY A 128 8.65 -0.20 12.48
C GLY A 128 8.16 0.57 11.26
N LEU A 129 8.43 1.88 11.22
CA LEU A 129 8.09 2.74 10.08
C LEU A 129 8.80 2.34 8.79
N ALA A 130 10.08 1.93 8.87
CA ALA A 130 10.84 1.46 7.72
C ALA A 130 10.27 0.14 7.15
N LEU A 131 9.83 -0.78 8.02
CA LEU A 131 9.15 -2.00 7.58
C LEU A 131 7.80 -1.69 6.91
N GLU A 132 7.00 -0.77 7.46
CA GLU A 132 5.75 -0.32 6.82
C GLU A 132 6.01 0.30 5.44
N ALA A 133 7.03 1.17 5.34
CA ALA A 133 7.43 1.81 4.09
C ALA A 133 7.84 0.78 3.03
N ARG A 134 8.69 -0.20 3.41
CA ARG A 134 9.12 -1.31 2.55
C ARG A 134 7.91 -2.09 2.00
N ASP A 135 7.00 -2.48 2.88
CA ASP A 135 5.86 -3.31 2.51
C ASP A 135 4.86 -2.55 1.62
N LEU A 136 4.66 -1.26 1.88
CA LEU A 136 3.82 -0.42 1.02
C LEU A 136 4.48 -0.19 -0.34
N ALA A 137 5.78 0.15 -0.37
CA ALA A 137 6.55 0.37 -1.60
C ALA A 137 6.54 -0.88 -2.50
N ARG A 138 6.68 -2.07 -1.91
CA ARG A 138 6.58 -3.36 -2.65
C ARG A 138 5.19 -3.55 -3.25
N ARG A 139 4.11 -3.27 -2.52
CA ARG A 139 2.74 -3.41 -3.02
C ARG A 139 2.40 -2.44 -4.15
N CYS A 140 2.90 -1.21 -4.09
CA CYS A 140 2.64 -0.20 -5.12
C CYS A 140 3.70 -0.14 -6.23
N ALA A 141 4.61 -1.12 -6.27
CA ALA A 141 5.71 -1.21 -7.25
C ALA A 141 6.59 0.05 -7.29
N ALA A 142 6.99 0.56 -6.11
CA ALA A 142 7.91 1.69 -5.93
C ALA A 142 9.32 1.20 -5.51
N PRO A 143 10.12 0.58 -6.40
CA PRO A 143 11.34 -0.13 -6.03
C PRO A 143 12.41 0.77 -5.41
N VAL A 144 12.48 2.03 -5.78
CA VAL A 144 13.44 3.00 -5.21
C VAL A 144 13.16 3.21 -3.71
N VAL A 145 11.90 3.40 -3.34
CA VAL A 145 11.49 3.56 -1.93
C VAL A 145 11.69 2.26 -1.16
N GLU A 146 11.45 1.11 -1.78
CA GLU A 146 11.69 -0.20 -1.17
C GLU A 146 13.18 -0.38 -0.82
N VAL A 147 14.08 0.00 -1.72
CA VAL A 147 15.53 -0.03 -1.48
C VAL A 147 15.93 0.88 -0.31
N TRP A 148 15.44 2.12 -0.29
CA TRP A 148 15.73 3.04 0.81
C TRP A 148 15.24 2.51 2.16
N ALA A 149 14.05 1.97 2.19
CA ALA A 149 13.49 1.37 3.41
C ALA A 149 14.29 0.15 3.88
N LEU A 150 14.67 -0.76 2.96
CA LEU A 150 15.52 -1.92 3.26
C LEU A 150 16.90 -1.50 3.75
N ASN A 151 17.50 -0.44 3.18
CA ASN A 151 18.77 0.09 3.66
C ASN A 151 18.65 0.59 5.10
N LEU A 152 17.59 1.35 5.42
CA LEU A 152 17.36 1.84 6.79
C LEU A 152 17.11 0.68 7.78
N VAL A 153 16.34 -0.34 7.39
CA VAL A 153 16.16 -1.58 8.16
C VAL A 153 17.52 -2.23 8.43
N GLY A 154 18.39 -2.32 7.42
CA GLY A 154 19.74 -2.85 7.54
C GLY A 154 20.61 -2.02 8.50
N VAL A 155 20.52 -0.69 8.44
CA VAL A 155 21.23 0.22 9.36
C VAL A 155 20.78 0.02 10.81
N VAL A 156 19.47 -0.07 11.07
CA VAL A 156 18.96 -0.30 12.44
C VAL A 156 19.39 -1.68 12.97
N HIS A 157 19.32 -2.72 12.14
CA HIS A 157 19.83 -4.04 12.52
C HIS A 157 21.34 -4.03 12.81
N HIS A 158 22.11 -3.28 12.02
CA HIS A 158 23.55 -3.11 12.26
C HIS A 158 23.81 -2.46 13.62
N GLN A 159 23.10 -1.39 13.96
CA GLN A 159 23.21 -0.74 15.26
C GLN A 159 22.78 -1.63 16.43
N ALA A 160 21.80 -2.50 16.20
CA ALA A 160 21.37 -3.48 17.20
C ALA A 160 22.31 -4.70 17.32
N GLY A 161 23.43 -4.73 16.58
CA GLY A 161 24.33 -5.88 16.54
C GLY A 161 23.76 -7.12 15.83
N ASN A 162 22.65 -6.97 15.12
CA ASN A 162 22.00 -8.04 14.33
C ASN A 162 22.62 -8.12 12.92
N TYR A 163 23.90 -8.37 12.82
CA TYR A 163 24.66 -8.27 11.57
C TYR A 163 24.15 -9.19 10.46
N SER A 164 23.64 -10.38 10.80
CA SER A 164 23.06 -11.30 9.80
C SER A 164 21.82 -10.74 9.17
N GLN A 165 20.87 -10.19 9.95
CA GLN A 165 19.65 -9.56 9.47
C GLN A 165 19.93 -8.25 8.73
N ALA A 166 20.96 -7.51 9.17
CA ALA A 166 21.45 -6.34 8.47
C ALA A 166 21.88 -6.70 7.04
N LEU A 167 22.77 -7.70 6.91
CA LEU A 167 23.21 -8.16 5.58
C LEU A 167 22.07 -8.70 4.74
N GLU A 168 21.15 -9.47 5.30
CA GLU A 168 19.99 -9.99 4.57
C GLU A 168 19.16 -8.85 3.96
N SER A 169 18.81 -7.84 4.76
CA SER A 169 18.02 -6.68 4.28
C SER A 169 18.77 -5.88 3.21
N LEU A 170 20.08 -5.65 3.43
CA LEU A 170 20.92 -4.90 2.49
C LEU A 170 21.15 -5.66 1.17
N LEU A 171 21.30 -6.98 1.21
CA LEU A 171 21.44 -7.81 0.02
C LEU A 171 20.13 -7.88 -0.78
N GLN A 172 18.96 -7.91 -0.11
CA GLN A 172 17.66 -7.76 -0.77
C GLN A 172 17.56 -6.40 -1.49
N ALA A 173 17.98 -5.32 -0.84
CA ALA A 173 18.05 -4.00 -1.47
C ALA A 173 18.97 -4.00 -2.70
N LEU A 174 20.13 -4.65 -2.62
CA LEU A 174 21.09 -4.74 -3.71
C LEU A 174 20.53 -5.53 -4.92
N GLU A 175 19.75 -6.58 -4.67
CA GLU A 175 19.11 -7.36 -5.73
C GLU A 175 18.05 -6.53 -6.50
N ILE A 176 17.23 -5.77 -5.77
CA ILE A 176 16.28 -4.83 -6.37
C ILE A 176 17.02 -3.78 -7.21
N TYR A 177 18.12 -3.25 -6.70
CA TYR A 177 18.97 -2.32 -7.43
C TYR A 177 19.47 -2.87 -8.77
N ARG A 178 19.88 -4.13 -8.81
CA ARG A 178 20.36 -4.78 -10.05
C ARG A 178 19.27 -4.92 -11.12
N SER A 179 18.02 -4.97 -10.69
CA SER A 179 16.85 -5.07 -11.59
C SER A 179 16.34 -3.72 -12.07
N THR A 180 16.71 -2.61 -11.39
CA THR A 180 16.32 -1.24 -11.73
C THR A 180 17.51 -0.52 -12.34
N ALA A 181 17.33 0.14 -13.47
CA ALA A 181 18.42 0.82 -14.19
C ALA A 181 18.94 2.11 -13.52
N ASP A 182 18.39 2.51 -12.38
CA ASP A 182 18.75 3.72 -11.66
C ASP A 182 19.80 3.43 -10.57
N LEU A 183 21.02 3.94 -10.78
CA LEU A 183 22.19 3.64 -9.94
C LEU A 183 22.52 4.76 -8.94
N ALA A 184 21.64 5.74 -8.73
CA ALA A 184 22.00 6.97 -8.01
C ALA A 184 22.44 6.77 -6.55
N ASP A 185 21.93 5.76 -5.84
CA ASP A 185 22.21 5.52 -4.42
C ASP A 185 22.94 4.18 -4.14
N LEU A 186 23.44 3.51 -5.18
CA LEU A 186 24.13 2.23 -5.04
C LEU A 186 25.38 2.33 -4.14
N GLY A 187 26.12 3.43 -4.29
CA GLY A 187 27.32 3.63 -3.48
C GLY A 187 27.03 3.75 -1.99
N ASN A 188 25.94 4.40 -1.61
CA ASN A 188 25.51 4.48 -0.22
C ASN A 188 25.11 3.10 0.36
N LEU A 189 24.35 2.30 -0.41
CA LEU A 189 24.00 0.94 -0.03
C LEU A 189 25.25 0.06 0.17
N LEU A 190 26.20 0.13 -0.75
CA LEU A 190 27.46 -0.61 -0.66
C LEU A 190 28.32 -0.13 0.51
N ASN A 191 28.33 1.18 0.81
CA ASN A 191 28.99 1.71 2.00
C ASN A 191 28.40 1.12 3.30
N THR A 192 27.08 1.00 3.39
CA THR A 192 26.42 0.36 4.55
C THR A 192 26.79 -1.13 4.65
N ILE A 193 26.79 -1.87 3.54
CA ILE A 193 27.21 -3.28 3.52
C ILE A 193 28.67 -3.41 4.01
N ALA A 194 29.56 -2.52 3.54
CA ALA A 194 30.95 -2.52 3.95
C ALA A 194 31.12 -2.24 5.45
N ALA A 195 30.32 -1.31 6.01
CA ALA A 195 30.31 -1.05 7.46
C ALA A 195 29.87 -2.28 8.26
N VAL A 196 28.90 -3.05 7.79
CA VAL A 196 28.51 -4.32 8.44
C VAL A 196 29.64 -5.35 8.37
N HIS A 197 30.32 -5.49 7.22
CA HIS A 197 31.49 -6.37 7.12
C HIS A 197 32.61 -5.95 8.08
N HIS A 198 32.85 -4.64 8.22
CA HIS A 198 33.81 -4.11 9.17
C HIS A 198 33.44 -4.49 10.61
N SER A 199 32.19 -4.34 11.03
CA SER A 199 31.74 -4.73 12.37
C SER A 199 31.81 -6.24 12.61
N LEU A 200 31.71 -7.04 11.55
CA LEU A 200 31.97 -8.50 11.59
C LEU A 200 33.44 -8.86 11.63
N ARG A 201 34.35 -7.86 11.68
CA ARG A 201 35.82 -8.04 11.62
C ARG A 201 36.32 -8.65 10.29
N ASP A 202 35.48 -8.66 9.25
CA ASP A 202 35.88 -9.05 7.90
C ASP A 202 36.40 -7.82 7.13
N THR A 203 37.58 -7.36 7.57
CA THR A 203 38.20 -6.13 7.03
C THR A 203 38.54 -6.25 5.55
N ASP A 204 38.81 -7.46 5.02
CA ASP A 204 39.11 -7.66 3.61
C ASP A 204 37.85 -7.45 2.76
N ARG A 205 36.71 -8.04 3.13
CA ARG A 205 35.43 -7.78 2.45
C ARG A 205 34.98 -6.34 2.62
N ALA A 206 35.17 -5.75 3.78
CA ALA A 206 34.84 -4.34 4.00
C ALA A 206 35.57 -3.44 3.00
N ILE A 207 36.89 -3.60 2.84
CA ILE A 207 37.70 -2.80 1.91
C ILE A 207 37.23 -2.99 0.46
N VAL A 208 37.06 -4.23 0.03
CA VAL A 208 36.59 -4.52 -1.36
C VAL A 208 35.21 -3.90 -1.61
N THR A 209 34.34 -3.93 -0.61
CA THR A 209 32.99 -3.37 -0.75
C THR A 209 33.00 -1.83 -0.73
N TYR A 210 33.87 -1.20 0.08
CA TYR A 210 34.09 0.26 0.01
C TYR A 210 34.66 0.71 -1.34
N GLU A 211 35.60 -0.05 -1.92
CA GLU A 211 36.12 0.22 -3.27
C GLU A 211 35.01 0.14 -4.33
N ALA A 212 34.13 -0.85 -4.23
CA ALA A 212 32.95 -0.97 -5.09
C ALA A 212 31.96 0.21 -4.89
N ALA A 213 31.80 0.69 -3.64
CA ALA A 213 30.97 1.87 -3.36
C ALA A 213 31.52 3.13 -4.03
N LEU A 214 32.83 3.38 -3.94
CA LEU A 214 33.50 4.51 -4.62
C LEU A 214 33.35 4.43 -6.15
N GLU A 215 33.48 3.23 -6.74
CA GLU A 215 33.27 3.07 -8.18
C GLU A 215 31.82 3.33 -8.61
N ALA A 216 30.83 2.91 -7.79
CA ALA A 216 29.43 3.20 -8.02
C ALA A 216 29.15 4.71 -7.95
N ASN A 217 29.73 5.39 -6.97
CA ASN A 217 29.56 6.84 -6.77
C ASN A 217 30.16 7.69 -7.89
N ARG A 218 31.19 7.21 -8.61
CA ARG A 218 31.77 7.94 -9.76
C ARG A 218 30.75 8.29 -10.84
N LYS A 219 29.67 7.52 -10.92
CA LYS A 219 28.56 7.73 -11.87
C LYS A 219 27.42 8.57 -11.28
N SER A 220 27.49 8.88 -10.00
CA SER A 220 26.49 9.66 -9.27
C SER A 220 26.87 11.14 -9.24
N PRO A 221 25.91 12.06 -9.32
CA PRO A 221 26.16 13.50 -9.10
C PRO A 221 26.46 13.83 -7.63
N ARG A 222 26.29 12.89 -6.71
CA ARG A 222 26.40 13.07 -5.26
C ARG A 222 27.80 12.74 -4.75
N ARG A 223 28.73 13.67 -4.92
CA ARG A 223 30.12 13.45 -4.50
C ARG A 223 30.34 13.42 -2.99
N GLY A 224 29.46 13.97 -2.18
CA GLY A 224 29.60 13.97 -0.72
C GLY A 224 29.71 12.57 -0.11
N PHE A 225 29.03 11.56 -0.67
CA PHE A 225 29.14 10.18 -0.19
C PHE A 225 30.53 9.57 -0.35
N ASP A 226 31.32 10.04 -1.30
CA ASP A 226 32.71 9.59 -1.46
C ASP A 226 33.56 9.96 -0.24
N ALA A 227 33.32 11.14 0.36
CA ALA A 227 34.03 11.55 1.56
C ALA A 227 33.78 10.61 2.72
N ILE A 228 32.53 10.21 2.97
CA ILE A 228 32.15 9.28 4.04
C ILE A 228 32.76 7.90 3.77
N THR A 229 32.67 7.41 2.54
CA THR A 229 33.21 6.10 2.16
C THR A 229 34.74 6.06 2.32
N LEU A 230 35.44 7.11 1.89
CA LEU A 230 36.89 7.24 2.05
C LEU A 230 37.30 7.33 3.53
N ALA A 231 36.55 8.08 4.35
CA ALA A 231 36.80 8.20 5.79
C ALA A 231 36.62 6.85 6.51
N ASN A 232 35.55 6.11 6.19
CA ASN A 232 35.33 4.77 6.73
C ASN A 232 36.46 3.80 6.30
N MET A 233 36.85 3.85 5.04
CA MET A 233 37.94 3.02 4.54
C MET A 233 39.28 3.38 5.19
N ALA A 234 39.55 4.67 5.45
CA ALA A 234 40.74 5.13 6.16
C ALA A 234 40.79 4.54 7.57
N LYS A 235 39.64 4.51 8.28
CA LYS A 235 39.54 3.89 9.60
C LYS A 235 39.89 2.40 9.57
N VAL A 236 39.31 1.63 8.62
CA VAL A 236 39.63 0.20 8.47
C VAL A 236 41.14 -0.02 8.20
N ARG A 237 41.76 0.86 7.37
CA ARG A 237 43.19 0.81 7.07
C ARG A 237 44.05 1.13 8.29
N ALA A 238 43.65 2.11 9.10
CA ALA A 238 44.34 2.44 10.35
C ALA A 238 44.31 1.26 11.36
N GLU A 239 43.17 0.59 11.53
CA GLU A 239 43.04 -0.62 12.36
C GLU A 239 43.94 -1.76 11.89
N ARG A 240 44.22 -1.85 10.59
CA ARG A 240 45.19 -2.80 10.01
C ARG A 240 46.63 -2.35 10.13
N GLN A 241 46.93 -1.23 10.82
CA GLN A 241 48.25 -0.61 10.92
C GLN A 241 48.81 -0.15 9.55
N GLU A 242 47.92 0.07 8.56
CA GLU A 242 48.26 0.57 7.22
C GLU A 242 48.19 2.11 7.21
N ASN A 243 48.84 2.77 8.18
CA ASN A 243 48.65 4.19 8.53
C ASN A 243 48.95 5.16 7.37
N LEU A 244 49.89 4.86 6.47
CA LEU A 244 50.16 5.69 5.29
C LEU A 244 48.96 5.70 4.30
N LEU A 245 48.32 4.56 4.14
CA LEU A 245 47.10 4.48 3.31
C LEU A 245 45.92 5.16 4.01
N ALA A 246 45.80 5.02 5.32
CA ALA A 246 44.76 5.69 6.11
C ALA A 246 44.90 7.22 5.98
N VAL A 247 46.11 7.77 6.06
CA VAL A 247 46.33 9.21 5.84
C VAL A 247 45.93 9.63 4.42
N SER A 248 46.41 8.91 3.40
CA SER A 248 46.09 9.26 2.02
C SER A 248 44.60 9.26 1.72
N LEU A 249 43.85 8.29 2.27
CA LEU A 249 42.38 8.20 2.14
C LEU A 249 41.68 9.30 2.95
N GLY A 250 42.17 9.60 4.15
CA GLY A 250 41.65 10.68 4.99
C GLY A 250 41.82 12.06 4.35
N GLU A 251 43.00 12.34 3.74
CA GLU A 251 43.23 13.58 3.00
C GLU A 251 42.30 13.72 1.79
N ALA A 252 42.10 12.62 1.03
CA ALA A 252 41.14 12.61 -0.07
C ALA A 252 39.69 12.82 0.39
N ALA A 253 39.31 12.21 1.52
CA ALA A 253 38.00 12.41 2.15
C ALA A 253 37.81 13.88 2.56
N LEU A 254 38.83 14.49 3.16
CA LEU A 254 38.82 15.88 3.61
C LEU A 254 38.67 16.87 2.46
N GLU A 255 39.35 16.66 1.34
CA GLU A 255 39.24 17.50 0.15
C GLU A 255 37.78 17.57 -0.35
N ILE A 256 37.12 16.41 -0.45
CA ILE A 256 35.72 16.32 -0.87
C ILE A 256 34.79 16.89 0.20
N ALA A 257 35.03 16.61 1.48
CA ALA A 257 34.15 17.04 2.56
C ALA A 257 34.13 18.57 2.72
N ARG A 258 35.24 19.25 2.49
CA ARG A 258 35.30 20.72 2.56
C ARG A 258 34.34 21.40 1.59
N GLU A 259 34.11 20.80 0.42
CA GLU A 259 33.22 21.33 -0.60
C GLU A 259 31.77 20.86 -0.44
N HIS A 260 31.56 19.59 -0.08
CA HIS A 260 30.26 18.94 -0.18
C HIS A 260 29.63 18.52 1.15
N LEU A 261 30.41 18.39 2.24
CA LEU A 261 29.95 17.91 3.55
C LEU A 261 30.69 18.64 4.68
N PRO A 262 30.56 19.97 4.80
CA PRO A 262 31.28 20.76 5.79
C PRO A 262 31.04 20.32 7.23
N GLU A 263 29.87 19.73 7.54
CA GLU A 263 29.49 19.18 8.83
C GLU A 263 30.34 17.98 9.27
N HIS A 264 30.98 17.25 8.36
CA HIS A 264 31.84 16.10 8.64
C HIS A 264 33.34 16.41 8.67
N VAL A 265 33.72 17.64 8.30
CA VAL A 265 35.13 18.05 8.22
C VAL A 265 35.86 17.85 9.55
N ALA A 266 35.26 18.26 10.67
CA ALA A 266 35.89 18.16 11.98
C ALA A 266 36.15 16.71 12.40
N GLU A 267 35.26 15.82 12.09
CA GLU A 267 35.36 14.40 12.40
C GLU A 267 36.42 13.69 11.53
N ILE A 268 36.44 14.02 10.23
CA ILE A 268 37.47 13.50 9.30
C ILE A 268 38.85 13.99 9.73
N LEU A 269 38.97 15.25 10.15
CA LEU A 269 40.22 15.81 10.66
C LEU A 269 40.67 15.15 11.97
N ALA A 270 39.73 14.80 12.87
CA ALA A 270 40.03 14.07 14.09
C ALA A 270 40.64 12.68 13.77
N ASN A 271 40.02 11.91 12.90
CA ASN A 271 40.53 10.60 12.47
C ASN A 271 41.88 10.71 11.75
N LEU A 272 42.06 11.75 10.93
CA LEU A 272 43.33 12.01 10.26
C LEU A 272 44.43 12.38 11.24
N ALA A 273 44.12 13.14 12.29
CA ALA A 273 45.05 13.47 13.36
C ALA A 273 45.54 12.22 14.14
N GLU A 274 44.63 11.28 14.42
CA GLU A 274 45.00 9.99 15.02
C GLU A 274 45.96 9.21 14.11
N ALA A 275 45.66 9.11 12.80
CA ALA A 275 46.53 8.40 11.87
C ALA A 275 47.93 9.06 11.71
N TYR A 276 47.99 10.41 11.75
CA TYR A 276 49.28 11.11 11.81
C TYR A 276 50.04 10.88 13.12
N ALA A 277 49.32 10.82 14.26
CA ALA A 277 49.94 10.55 15.55
C ALA A 277 50.56 9.14 15.58
N ASP A 278 49.91 8.14 15.03
CA ASP A 278 50.41 6.77 14.90
C ASP A 278 51.67 6.69 14.01
N LEU A 279 51.81 7.61 13.07
CA LEU A 279 53.02 7.78 12.25
C LEU A 279 54.11 8.66 12.93
N HIS A 280 53.88 9.12 14.17
CA HIS A 280 54.72 10.08 14.88
C HIS A 280 54.87 11.44 14.16
N LEU A 281 53.92 11.80 13.29
CA LEU A 281 53.87 13.08 12.57
C LEU A 281 53.05 14.12 13.37
N LEU A 282 53.51 14.41 14.61
CA LEU A 282 52.79 15.25 15.57
C LEU A 282 52.49 16.69 15.11
N PRO A 283 53.34 17.38 14.32
CA PRO A 283 53.01 18.68 13.79
C PRO A 283 51.77 18.66 12.85
N GLN A 284 51.66 17.64 11.98
CA GLN A 284 50.51 17.46 11.09
C GLN A 284 49.26 17.09 11.89
N ALA A 285 49.39 16.20 12.89
CA ALA A 285 48.27 15.86 13.76
C ALA A 285 47.71 17.09 14.48
N ASN A 286 48.54 17.96 15.02
CA ASN A 286 48.10 19.19 15.68
C ASN A 286 47.46 20.16 14.69
N ALA A 287 48.02 20.33 13.48
CA ALA A 287 47.40 21.18 12.45
C ALA A 287 45.99 20.72 12.06
N CYS A 288 45.78 19.41 11.94
CA CYS A 288 44.43 18.85 11.71
C CYS A 288 43.46 19.19 12.87
N LEU A 289 43.90 19.08 14.12
CA LEU A 289 43.06 19.37 15.27
C LEU A 289 42.74 20.87 15.42
N ASP A 290 43.65 21.75 15.06
CA ASP A 290 43.43 23.19 15.08
C ASP A 290 42.42 23.57 13.98
N GLU A 291 42.53 23.01 12.77
CA GLU A 291 41.54 23.17 11.71
C GLU A 291 40.18 22.59 12.09
N ALA A 292 40.13 21.48 12.82
CA ALA A 292 38.88 20.88 13.30
C ALA A 292 38.13 21.80 14.27
N ASP A 293 38.86 22.46 15.20
CA ASP A 293 38.27 23.46 16.12
C ASP A 293 37.74 24.68 15.35
N GLU A 294 38.43 25.15 14.31
CA GLU A 294 37.95 26.22 13.45
C GLU A 294 36.68 25.80 12.68
N SER A 295 36.64 24.57 12.21
CA SER A 295 35.47 24.03 11.51
C SER A 295 34.25 23.94 12.43
N LEU A 296 34.43 23.40 13.65
CA LEU A 296 33.33 23.35 14.65
C LEU A 296 32.84 24.75 15.01
N SER A 297 33.73 25.72 15.20
CA SER A 297 33.37 27.10 15.50
C SER A 297 32.58 27.76 14.37
N ARG A 298 32.98 27.52 13.13
CA ARG A 298 32.29 28.04 11.94
C ARG A 298 30.90 27.47 11.79
N ILE A 299 30.73 26.17 11.99
CA ILE A 299 29.42 25.49 11.91
C ILE A 299 28.49 25.96 13.04
N ALA A 300 29.01 26.06 14.27
CA ALA A 300 28.22 26.57 15.40
C ALA A 300 27.69 27.99 15.14
N ALA A 301 28.51 28.85 14.50
CA ALA A 301 28.10 30.22 14.15
C ALA A 301 27.08 30.28 13.01
N GLN A 302 27.16 29.36 12.03
CA GLN A 302 26.26 29.33 10.86
C GLN A 302 24.91 28.67 11.14
N LEU A 303 24.90 27.56 11.87
CA LEU A 303 23.72 26.73 12.07
C LEU A 303 23.03 26.95 13.43
N THR A 304 23.56 27.84 14.29
CA THR A 304 23.11 28.03 15.69
C THR A 304 23.00 26.72 16.47
N ARG A 305 23.74 25.70 16.04
CA ARG A 305 23.70 24.35 16.58
C ARG A 305 25.13 23.85 16.89
N THR A 306 25.33 23.34 18.09
CA THR A 306 26.55 22.62 18.46
C THR A 306 26.57 21.22 17.88
N GLN A 307 27.76 20.72 17.55
CA GLN A 307 27.97 19.33 17.12
C GLN A 307 28.71 18.57 18.22
N PRO A 308 28.04 18.14 19.29
CA PRO A 308 28.70 17.57 20.45
C PRO A 308 29.47 16.26 20.13
N ALA A 309 28.95 15.43 19.20
CA ALA A 309 29.62 14.21 18.78
C ALA A 309 30.94 14.51 18.04
N ALA A 310 30.96 15.47 17.11
CA ALA A 310 32.19 15.86 16.40
C ALA A 310 33.17 16.54 17.35
N MET A 311 32.71 17.40 18.28
CA MET A 311 33.55 18.00 19.31
C MET A 311 34.18 16.94 20.19
N LEU A 312 33.43 15.93 20.57
CA LEU A 312 33.92 14.80 21.41
C LEU A 312 34.98 13.97 20.67
N ALA A 313 34.78 13.70 19.36
CA ALA A 313 35.78 13.05 18.52
C ALA A 313 37.08 13.85 18.47
N VAL A 314 37.01 15.17 18.30
CA VAL A 314 38.20 16.06 18.32
C VAL A 314 38.88 16.06 19.67
N LEU A 315 38.14 16.08 20.79
CA LEU A 315 38.74 15.98 22.14
C LEU A 315 39.48 14.66 22.35
N ILE A 316 38.88 13.54 21.96
CA ILE A 316 39.48 12.21 22.08
C ILE A 316 40.77 12.13 21.22
N ALA A 317 40.70 12.57 19.95
CA ALA A 317 41.85 12.59 19.07
C ALA A 317 42.97 13.49 19.61
N ARG A 318 42.65 14.68 20.15
CA ARG A 318 43.61 15.58 20.79
C ARG A 318 44.29 14.94 21.98
N ALA A 319 43.52 14.25 22.82
CA ALA A 319 44.08 13.51 23.95
C ALA A 319 45.05 12.42 23.49
N ARG A 320 44.75 11.65 22.45
CA ARG A 320 45.64 10.64 21.86
C ARG A 320 46.94 11.27 21.32
N VAL A 321 46.83 12.40 20.63
CA VAL A 321 48.02 13.16 20.16
C VAL A 321 48.88 13.63 21.34
N ARG A 322 48.29 14.12 22.44
CA ARG A 322 49.01 14.51 23.66
C ARG A 322 49.68 13.30 24.34
N ILE A 323 48.99 12.15 24.39
CA ILE A 323 49.59 10.89 24.91
C ILE A 323 50.79 10.49 24.05
N ALA A 324 50.67 10.53 22.72
CA ALA A 324 51.77 10.21 21.81
C ALA A 324 52.96 11.16 21.95
N ASN A 325 52.72 12.43 22.32
CA ASN A 325 53.76 13.42 22.62
C ASN A 325 54.38 13.27 24.03
N GLY A 326 53.78 12.45 24.92
CA GLY A 326 54.22 12.32 26.32
C GLY A 326 53.60 13.35 27.28
N ASP A 327 52.69 14.22 26.81
CA ASP A 327 52.03 15.28 27.57
C ASP A 327 50.83 14.74 28.37
N ASN A 328 51.09 13.73 29.20
CA ASN A 328 50.05 12.97 29.90
C ASN A 328 49.19 13.83 30.84
N ALA A 329 49.71 14.90 31.43
CA ALA A 329 48.94 15.78 32.31
C ALA A 329 47.86 16.56 31.54
N GLU A 330 48.20 17.07 30.36
CA GLU A 330 47.24 17.77 29.49
C GLU A 330 46.22 16.78 28.91
N ALA A 331 46.67 15.59 28.53
CA ALA A 331 45.80 14.52 28.06
C ALA A 331 44.69 14.16 29.07
N ILE A 332 45.05 14.05 30.37
CA ILE A 332 44.08 13.78 31.44
C ILE A 332 42.99 14.88 31.46
N THR A 333 43.40 16.15 31.48
CA THR A 333 42.44 17.27 31.50
C THR A 333 41.50 17.29 30.30
N ILE A 334 42.02 16.96 29.10
CA ILE A 334 41.23 16.86 27.88
C ILE A 334 40.22 15.70 27.95
N LEU A 335 40.67 14.55 28.46
CA LEU A 335 39.82 13.37 28.58
C LEU A 335 38.74 13.53 29.66
N GLU A 336 39.04 14.20 30.78
CA GLU A 336 38.04 14.54 31.79
C GLU A 336 36.93 15.42 31.17
N ARG A 337 37.31 16.43 30.40
CA ARG A 337 36.34 17.25 29.63
C ARG A 337 35.57 16.41 28.62
N ALA A 338 36.21 15.45 27.96
CA ALA A 338 35.54 14.56 27.02
C ALA A 338 34.49 13.69 27.73
N VAL A 339 34.77 13.22 28.97
CA VAL A 339 33.80 12.50 29.80
C VAL A 339 32.59 13.38 30.10
N ASP A 340 32.81 14.63 30.55
CA ASP A 340 31.72 15.54 30.86
C ASP A 340 30.81 15.77 29.66
N VAL A 341 31.39 16.06 28.49
CA VAL A 341 30.62 16.25 27.22
C VAL A 341 29.88 14.98 26.79
N ALA A 342 30.50 13.82 26.98
CA ALA A 342 29.89 12.54 26.64
C ALA A 342 28.66 12.25 27.52
N GLN A 343 28.76 12.55 28.82
CA GLN A 343 27.65 12.36 29.77
C GLN A 343 26.52 13.33 29.52
N GLU A 344 26.79 14.63 29.26
CA GLU A 344 25.77 15.62 28.91
C GLU A 344 25.03 15.26 27.64
N GLY A 345 25.70 14.66 26.67
CA GLY A 345 25.13 14.30 25.35
C GLY A 345 24.68 12.84 25.26
N GLU A 346 24.76 12.06 26.34
CA GLU A 346 24.41 10.61 26.36
C GLU A 346 25.18 9.77 25.32
N PHE A 347 26.48 10.13 25.05
CA PHE A 347 27.36 9.42 24.10
C PHE A 347 28.12 8.30 24.79
N SER A 348 27.42 7.25 25.24
CA SER A 348 28.00 6.17 26.07
C SER A 348 29.21 5.49 25.42
N ASP A 349 29.23 5.31 24.10
CA ASP A 349 30.36 4.67 23.40
C ASP A 349 31.63 5.53 23.46
N MET A 350 31.52 6.85 23.31
CA MET A 350 32.62 7.78 23.39
C MET A 350 33.05 8.00 24.85
N GLU A 351 32.12 7.98 25.81
CA GLU A 351 32.39 7.98 27.24
C GLU A 351 33.24 6.77 27.63
N LEU A 352 32.89 5.58 27.11
CA LEU A 352 33.68 4.35 27.32
C LEU A 352 35.11 4.51 26.81
N VAL A 353 35.32 5.09 25.62
CA VAL A 353 36.66 5.34 25.06
C VAL A 353 37.44 6.33 25.92
N ALA A 354 36.83 7.42 26.35
CA ALA A 354 37.48 8.44 27.17
C ALA A 354 37.90 7.88 28.52
N HIS A 355 37.04 7.14 29.20
CA HIS A 355 37.40 6.45 30.45
C HIS A 355 38.48 5.40 30.25
N GLY A 356 38.46 4.66 29.12
CA GLY A 356 39.52 3.69 28.79
C GLY A 356 40.89 4.34 28.68
N LEU A 357 40.99 5.44 27.92
CA LEU A 357 42.22 6.21 27.76
C LEU A 357 42.70 6.83 29.07
N LEU A 358 41.78 7.38 29.89
CA LEU A 358 42.13 7.86 31.25
C LEU A 358 42.72 6.77 32.11
N ALA A 359 42.13 5.59 32.14
CA ALA A 359 42.64 4.47 32.91
C ALA A 359 44.06 4.08 32.48
N ASP A 360 44.33 4.04 31.16
CA ASP A 360 45.63 3.65 30.64
C ASP A 360 46.70 4.71 30.90
N VAL A 361 46.40 6.00 30.74
CA VAL A 361 47.31 7.11 31.05
C VAL A 361 47.62 7.15 32.56
N LEU A 362 46.60 7.10 33.42
CA LEU A 362 46.78 7.11 34.88
C LEU A 362 47.59 5.90 35.38
N LYS A 363 47.36 4.73 34.79
CA LYS A 363 48.15 3.53 35.05
C LYS A 363 49.62 3.74 34.69
N SER A 364 49.91 4.36 33.54
CA SER A 364 51.30 4.63 33.11
C SER A 364 52.02 5.60 34.05
N LEU A 365 51.29 6.48 34.72
CA LEU A 365 51.80 7.43 35.73
C LEU A 365 51.85 6.86 37.14
N GLY A 366 51.50 5.57 37.35
CA GLY A 366 51.47 4.93 38.67
C GLY A 366 50.26 5.34 39.54
N ARG A 367 49.27 6.06 39.01
CA ARG A 367 48.05 6.51 39.73
C ARG A 367 47.00 5.40 39.70
N TYR A 368 47.31 4.26 40.31
CA TYR A 368 46.53 3.01 40.16
C TYR A 368 45.10 3.10 40.70
N GLU A 369 44.88 3.82 41.80
CA GLU A 369 43.56 3.97 42.41
C GLU A 369 42.59 4.72 41.47
N GLU A 370 43.09 5.77 40.85
CA GLU A 370 42.30 6.56 39.88
C GLU A 370 42.10 5.78 38.60
N ALA A 371 43.11 5.09 38.11
CA ALA A 371 43.00 4.21 36.96
C ALA A 371 41.92 3.12 37.18
N LEU A 372 41.84 2.56 38.41
CA LEU A 372 40.84 1.57 38.76
C LEU A 372 39.40 2.16 38.70
N ARG A 373 39.22 3.37 39.25
CA ARG A 373 37.90 4.06 39.20
C ARG A 373 37.39 4.23 37.75
N HIS A 374 38.27 4.63 36.83
CA HIS A 374 37.91 4.77 35.42
C HIS A 374 37.69 3.39 34.77
N ARG A 375 38.41 2.36 35.13
CA ARG A 375 38.15 1.00 34.63
C ARG A 375 36.82 0.42 35.13
N GLU A 376 36.42 0.70 36.36
CA GLU A 376 35.10 0.36 36.89
C GLU A 376 33.99 1.14 36.19
N ALA A 377 34.22 2.42 35.82
CA ALA A 377 33.32 3.19 35.00
C ALA A 377 33.14 2.55 33.61
N CYS A 378 34.25 2.13 32.97
CA CYS A 378 34.18 1.38 31.71
C CYS A 378 33.30 0.14 31.81
N THR A 379 33.42 -0.63 32.90
CA THR A 379 32.62 -1.84 33.11
C THR A 379 31.14 -1.51 33.21
N ARG A 380 30.76 -0.49 34.00
CA ARG A 380 29.36 -0.06 34.13
C ARG A 380 28.78 0.45 32.83
N ILE A 381 29.54 1.26 32.08
CA ILE A 381 29.11 1.79 30.79
C ILE A 381 28.94 0.66 29.77
N HIS A 382 29.89 -0.28 29.75
CA HIS A 382 29.80 -1.46 28.87
C HIS A 382 28.55 -2.30 29.16
N GLU A 383 28.21 -2.53 30.43
CA GLU A 383 26.99 -3.20 30.83
C GLU A 383 25.75 -2.42 30.37
N THR A 384 25.77 -1.10 30.46
CA THR A 384 24.66 -0.24 29.99
C THR A 384 24.48 -0.32 28.47
N ILE A 385 25.59 -0.24 27.72
CA ILE A 385 25.58 -0.38 26.25
C ILE A 385 25.07 -1.77 25.87
N PHE A 386 25.61 -2.83 26.50
CA PHE A 386 25.20 -4.21 26.23
C PHE A 386 23.71 -4.44 26.48
N ASN A 387 23.17 -3.90 27.58
CA ASN A 387 21.75 -4.01 27.90
C ASN A 387 20.90 -3.26 26.91
N ARG A 388 21.29 -2.03 26.54
CA ARG A 388 20.60 -1.22 25.51
C ARG A 388 20.57 -1.92 24.15
N ASP A 389 21.70 -2.45 23.72
CA ASP A 389 21.82 -3.13 22.42
C ASP A 389 21.06 -4.46 22.43
N THR A 390 21.07 -5.17 23.56
CA THR A 390 20.28 -6.38 23.75
C THR A 390 18.77 -6.07 23.73
N ASP A 391 18.34 -5.00 24.40
CA ASP A 391 16.95 -4.55 24.40
C ASP A 391 16.50 -4.16 22.99
N LEU A 392 17.30 -3.38 22.26
CA LEU A 392 17.02 -3.02 20.87
C LEU A 392 16.96 -4.26 19.97
N ARG A 393 17.86 -5.24 20.19
CA ARG A 393 17.86 -6.50 19.46
C ARG A 393 16.57 -7.29 19.70
N ILE A 394 16.13 -7.39 20.95
CA ILE A 394 14.89 -8.06 21.32
C ILE A 394 13.70 -7.35 20.67
N LYS A 395 13.64 -6.01 20.77
CA LYS A 395 12.58 -5.20 20.18
C LYS A 395 12.50 -5.35 18.65
N THR A 396 13.62 -5.28 17.95
CA THR A 396 13.64 -5.43 16.48
C THR A 396 13.21 -6.83 16.06
N LEU A 397 13.60 -7.88 16.78
CA LEU A 397 13.15 -9.25 16.52
C LEU A 397 11.65 -9.41 16.79
N GLN A 398 11.16 -8.80 17.86
CA GLN A 398 9.74 -8.82 18.21
C GLN A 398 8.87 -8.10 17.16
N ILE A 399 9.27 -6.88 16.76
CA ILE A 399 8.59 -6.13 15.70
C ILE A 399 8.59 -6.93 14.39
N THR A 400 9.71 -7.56 14.04
CA THR A 400 9.79 -8.39 12.82
C THR A 400 8.82 -9.57 12.90
N HIS A 401 8.79 -10.28 14.03
CA HIS A 401 7.87 -11.40 14.26
C HIS A 401 6.40 -10.96 14.15
N ASP A 402 6.04 -9.86 14.84
CA ASP A 402 4.67 -9.35 14.85
C ASP A 402 4.23 -8.88 13.46
N THR A 403 5.15 -8.26 12.71
CA THR A 403 4.89 -7.83 11.33
C THR A 403 4.64 -9.03 10.40
N LEU A 404 5.43 -10.09 10.52
CA LEU A 404 5.24 -11.32 9.73
C LEU A 404 3.92 -12.01 10.10
N ALA A 405 3.62 -12.14 11.40
CA ALA A 405 2.37 -12.74 11.86
C ALA A 405 1.13 -11.95 11.37
N ALA A 406 1.18 -10.61 11.45
CA ALA A 406 0.11 -9.76 10.94
C ALA A 406 -0.08 -9.91 9.41
N ARG A 407 1.01 -10.06 8.67
CA ARG A 407 0.98 -10.28 7.22
C ARG A 407 0.35 -11.62 6.86
N ASP A 408 0.75 -12.69 7.54
CA ASP A 408 0.20 -14.03 7.31
C ASP A 408 -1.30 -14.06 7.62
N GLN A 409 -1.72 -13.39 8.70
CA GLN A 409 -3.12 -13.26 9.07
C GLN A 409 -3.91 -12.45 8.02
N ALA A 410 -3.34 -11.35 7.51
CA ALA A 410 -3.98 -10.54 6.46
C ALA A 410 -4.16 -11.35 5.16
N GLU A 411 -3.18 -12.15 4.76
CA GLU A 411 -3.29 -13.00 3.57
C GLU A 411 -4.34 -14.09 3.76
N LEU A 412 -4.39 -14.73 4.93
CA LEU A 412 -5.43 -15.72 5.26
C LEU A 412 -6.84 -15.09 5.19
N LEU A 413 -7.01 -13.90 5.74
CA LEU A 413 -8.28 -13.17 5.67
C LEU A 413 -8.65 -12.83 4.23
N ARG A 414 -7.69 -12.41 3.40
CA ARG A 414 -7.92 -12.11 1.99
C ARG A 414 -8.43 -13.33 1.23
N VAL A 415 -7.76 -14.47 1.37
CA VAL A 415 -8.19 -15.74 0.76
C VAL A 415 -9.60 -16.09 1.21
N ARG A 416 -9.87 -15.99 2.52
CA ARG A 416 -11.18 -16.31 3.06
C ARG A 416 -12.30 -15.39 2.56
N THR A 417 -11.99 -14.10 2.38
CA THR A 417 -12.95 -13.14 1.82
C THR A 417 -13.32 -13.49 0.37
N THR A 418 -12.31 -13.83 -0.45
CA THR A 418 -12.55 -14.25 -1.84
C THR A 418 -13.40 -15.52 -1.92
N GLU A 419 -13.10 -16.54 -1.10
CA GLU A 419 -13.91 -17.77 -1.03
C GLU A 419 -15.38 -17.49 -0.64
N LEU A 420 -15.59 -16.56 0.31
CA LEU A 420 -16.94 -16.18 0.74
C LEU A 420 -17.69 -15.41 -0.36
N GLU A 421 -17.03 -14.51 -1.08
CA GLU A 421 -17.62 -13.78 -2.20
C GLU A 421 -18.05 -14.73 -3.34
N GLU A 422 -17.21 -15.70 -3.68
CA GLU A 422 -17.54 -16.73 -4.66
C GLU A 422 -18.74 -17.58 -4.20
N LEU A 423 -18.75 -17.99 -2.93
CA LEU A 423 -19.85 -18.76 -2.35
C LEU A 423 -21.17 -17.98 -2.34
N VAL A 424 -21.12 -16.68 -1.97
CA VAL A 424 -22.30 -15.81 -1.96
C VAL A 424 -22.85 -15.67 -3.37
N THR A 425 -21.96 -15.43 -4.35
CA THR A 425 -22.36 -15.29 -5.76
C THR A 425 -23.05 -16.56 -6.29
N ALA A 426 -22.42 -17.72 -6.07
CA ALA A 426 -22.99 -19.01 -6.47
C ALA A 426 -24.33 -19.28 -5.78
N ARG A 427 -24.44 -18.97 -4.49
CA ARG A 427 -25.66 -19.20 -3.74
C ARG A 427 -26.80 -18.26 -4.16
N THR A 428 -26.45 -17.03 -4.53
CA THR A 428 -27.45 -16.07 -5.03
C THR A 428 -28.02 -16.54 -6.37
N GLN A 429 -27.19 -17.00 -7.30
CA GLN A 429 -27.64 -17.58 -8.57
C GLN A 429 -28.54 -18.82 -8.35
N ASP A 430 -28.16 -19.72 -7.46
CA ASP A 430 -28.93 -20.91 -7.13
C ASP A 430 -30.34 -20.55 -6.60
N LEU A 431 -30.41 -19.51 -5.76
CA LEU A 431 -31.68 -19.00 -5.23
C LEU A 431 -32.55 -18.36 -6.30
N GLU A 432 -31.95 -17.60 -7.21
CA GLU A 432 -32.67 -17.00 -8.34
C GLU A 432 -33.27 -18.06 -9.27
N GLU A 433 -32.49 -19.09 -9.60
CA GLU A 433 -32.96 -20.23 -10.40
C GLU A 433 -34.10 -20.98 -9.72
N GLN A 434 -33.98 -21.26 -8.41
CA GLN A 434 -35.03 -21.94 -7.65
C GLN A 434 -36.31 -21.09 -7.56
N HIS A 435 -36.20 -19.78 -7.39
CA HIS A 435 -37.35 -18.89 -7.42
C HIS A 435 -38.02 -18.92 -8.79
N TYR A 436 -37.25 -18.85 -9.88
CA TYR A 436 -37.79 -18.93 -11.23
C TYR A 436 -38.53 -20.25 -11.45
N GLU A 437 -37.94 -21.38 -11.12
CA GLU A 437 -38.57 -22.70 -11.22
C GLU A 437 -39.88 -22.80 -10.41
N ALA A 438 -39.93 -22.21 -9.24
CA ALA A 438 -41.12 -22.19 -8.40
C ALA A 438 -42.28 -21.42 -9.08
N PHE A 439 -41.95 -20.26 -9.70
CA PHE A 439 -42.95 -19.49 -10.46
C PHE A 439 -43.48 -20.23 -11.66
N GLU A 440 -42.60 -20.89 -12.44
CA GLU A 440 -42.99 -21.72 -13.58
C GLU A 440 -43.98 -22.83 -13.17
N ARG A 441 -43.70 -23.50 -12.07
CA ARG A 441 -44.56 -24.56 -11.54
C ARG A 441 -45.92 -24.02 -11.04
N LEU A 442 -45.95 -22.84 -10.42
CA LEU A 442 -47.21 -22.21 -9.97
C LEU A 442 -48.07 -21.82 -11.19
N ALA A 443 -47.47 -21.26 -12.24
CA ALA A 443 -48.19 -20.96 -13.47
C ALA A 443 -48.78 -22.23 -14.11
N ALA A 444 -48.00 -23.29 -14.23
CA ALA A 444 -48.46 -24.57 -14.77
C ALA A 444 -49.62 -25.19 -13.94
N ILE A 445 -49.61 -25.04 -12.60
CA ILE A 445 -50.72 -25.53 -11.75
C ILE A 445 -52.01 -24.71 -12.02
N ALA A 446 -51.89 -23.39 -12.18
CA ALA A 446 -53.04 -22.54 -12.50
C ALA A 446 -53.68 -22.93 -13.87
N GLU A 447 -52.82 -23.20 -14.86
CA GLU A 447 -53.25 -23.62 -16.22
C GLU A 447 -53.86 -25.04 -16.25
N TYR A 448 -53.44 -25.95 -15.38
CA TYR A 448 -53.88 -27.37 -15.39
C TYR A 448 -55.41 -27.53 -15.25
N ARG A 449 -56.09 -26.57 -14.58
CA ARG A 449 -57.57 -26.61 -14.38
C ARG A 449 -58.39 -26.06 -15.55
N ASP A 450 -57.75 -25.29 -16.46
CA ASP A 450 -58.38 -24.74 -17.63
C ASP A 450 -57.89 -25.49 -18.91
N PRO A 451 -58.71 -26.39 -19.48
CA PRO A 451 -58.29 -27.26 -20.58
C PRO A 451 -57.91 -26.53 -21.88
N ASP A 452 -58.29 -25.27 -22.00
CA ASP A 452 -58.01 -24.44 -23.19
C ASP A 452 -56.76 -23.53 -23.00
N SER A 453 -56.10 -23.55 -21.83
CA SER A 453 -55.03 -22.61 -21.48
C SER A 453 -53.59 -23.09 -21.72
N GLY A 454 -53.40 -24.33 -22.19
CA GLY A 454 -52.07 -25.08 -22.33
C GLY A 454 -50.93 -24.22 -22.72
N GLU A 455 -50.40 -23.41 -23.21
CA GLU A 455 -49.27 -22.50 -23.43
C GLU A 455 -49.69 -21.02 -23.46
N HIS A 456 -51.01 -20.75 -23.26
CA HIS A 456 -51.56 -19.41 -23.35
C HIS A 456 -50.88 -18.41 -22.42
N SER A 457 -50.79 -18.73 -21.15
CA SER A 457 -50.20 -17.82 -20.15
C SER A 457 -48.73 -17.51 -20.46
N SER A 458 -47.98 -18.51 -21.01
CA SER A 458 -46.59 -18.30 -21.44
C SER A 458 -46.53 -17.28 -22.59
N ARG A 459 -47.39 -17.44 -23.61
CA ARG A 459 -47.41 -16.55 -24.76
C ARG A 459 -47.89 -15.13 -24.40
N VAL A 460 -48.84 -15.02 -23.46
CA VAL A 460 -49.27 -13.73 -22.91
C VAL A 460 -48.16 -13.03 -22.20
N GLY A 461 -47.39 -13.73 -21.34
CA GLY A 461 -46.23 -13.17 -20.65
C GLY A 461 -45.12 -12.70 -21.60
N GLU A 462 -44.80 -13.52 -22.62
CA GLU A 462 -43.80 -13.16 -23.65
C GLU A 462 -44.24 -11.92 -24.44
N LEU A 463 -45.50 -11.86 -24.88
CA LEU A 463 -46.00 -10.71 -25.61
C LEU A 463 -46.06 -9.46 -24.73
N ALA A 464 -46.42 -9.59 -23.45
CA ALA A 464 -46.43 -8.48 -22.50
C ALA A 464 -45.02 -7.88 -22.31
N ALA A 465 -44.00 -8.71 -22.21
CA ALA A 465 -42.60 -8.24 -22.11
C ALA A 465 -42.16 -7.51 -23.40
N GLU A 466 -42.49 -8.06 -24.58
CA GLU A 466 -42.17 -7.37 -25.86
C GLU A 466 -42.88 -6.02 -25.98
N LEU A 467 -44.13 -5.94 -25.54
CA LEU A 467 -44.88 -4.67 -25.52
C LEU A 467 -44.24 -3.67 -24.54
N ALA A 468 -43.83 -4.11 -23.37
CA ALA A 468 -43.13 -3.29 -22.38
C ALA A 468 -41.84 -2.70 -22.97
N LEU A 469 -41.02 -3.53 -23.60
CA LEU A 469 -39.77 -3.08 -24.26
C LEU A 469 -40.05 -2.11 -25.42
N GLN A 470 -41.10 -2.35 -26.20
CA GLN A 470 -41.53 -1.45 -27.28
C GLN A 470 -42.02 -0.10 -26.77
N LEU A 471 -42.54 -0.05 -25.55
CA LEU A 471 -42.95 1.17 -24.85
C LEU A 471 -41.78 1.90 -24.20
N ASN A 472 -40.55 1.39 -24.32
CA ASN A 472 -39.29 1.85 -23.72
C ASN A 472 -39.26 1.72 -22.19
N GLU A 473 -39.94 0.73 -21.64
CA GLU A 473 -39.81 0.37 -20.23
C GLU A 473 -38.47 -0.38 -19.96
N ASP A 474 -38.03 -0.39 -18.69
CA ASP A 474 -36.79 -1.03 -18.32
C ASP A 474 -36.81 -2.55 -18.60
N ARG A 475 -35.68 -3.09 -19.06
CA ARG A 475 -35.56 -4.50 -19.42
C ARG A 475 -35.81 -5.43 -18.23
N SER A 476 -35.36 -5.04 -17.00
CA SER A 476 -35.62 -5.86 -15.83
C SER A 476 -37.10 -5.89 -15.47
N TRP A 477 -37.78 -4.76 -15.58
CA TRP A 477 -39.24 -4.69 -15.37
C TRP A 477 -40.02 -5.45 -16.45
N ALA A 478 -39.57 -5.40 -17.69
CA ALA A 478 -40.21 -6.19 -18.78
C ALA A 478 -40.08 -7.70 -18.50
N GLU A 479 -38.94 -8.15 -17.96
CA GLU A 479 -38.74 -9.55 -17.57
C GLU A 479 -39.60 -9.93 -16.36
N GLU A 480 -39.72 -9.07 -15.35
CA GLU A 480 -40.65 -9.25 -14.25
C GLU A 480 -42.09 -9.32 -14.75
N LEU A 481 -42.49 -8.47 -15.72
CA LEU A 481 -43.80 -8.48 -16.33
C LEU A 481 -44.06 -9.76 -17.14
N ARG A 482 -43.06 -10.31 -17.79
CA ARG A 482 -43.13 -11.59 -18.49
C ARG A 482 -43.58 -12.70 -17.54
N LEU A 483 -42.99 -12.75 -16.33
CA LEU A 483 -43.32 -13.73 -15.31
C LEU A 483 -44.65 -13.44 -14.65
N ALA A 484 -44.92 -12.19 -14.29
CA ALA A 484 -46.18 -11.77 -13.67
C ALA A 484 -47.39 -11.98 -14.61
N GLY A 485 -47.22 -11.71 -15.90
CA GLY A 485 -48.25 -11.90 -16.93
C GLY A 485 -48.72 -13.36 -17.06
N ARG A 486 -47.81 -14.32 -16.81
CA ARG A 486 -48.18 -15.75 -16.82
C ARG A 486 -49.13 -16.14 -15.69
N LEU A 487 -49.21 -15.32 -14.64
CA LEU A 487 -50.04 -15.58 -13.45
C LEU A 487 -51.36 -14.75 -13.49
N HIS A 488 -51.69 -14.06 -14.61
CA HIS A 488 -52.86 -13.21 -14.67
C HIS A 488 -54.15 -13.92 -14.26
N ASP A 489 -54.29 -15.17 -14.65
CA ASP A 489 -55.46 -16.03 -14.48
C ASP A 489 -55.35 -16.99 -13.29
N VAL A 490 -54.34 -16.87 -12.42
CA VAL A 490 -54.13 -17.76 -11.25
C VAL A 490 -55.38 -17.88 -10.36
N GLY A 491 -56.17 -16.83 -10.28
CA GLY A 491 -57.40 -16.79 -9.50
C GLY A 491 -58.55 -17.65 -10.03
N LYS A 492 -58.46 -18.20 -11.21
CA LYS A 492 -59.40 -19.21 -11.75
C LYS A 492 -59.44 -20.46 -10.84
N VAL A 493 -58.41 -20.67 -9.99
CA VAL A 493 -58.40 -21.69 -8.96
C VAL A 493 -59.62 -21.57 -8.01
N GLY A 494 -60.14 -20.38 -7.78
CA GLY A 494 -61.31 -20.11 -6.94
C GLY A 494 -62.66 -20.22 -7.66
N VAL A 495 -62.68 -20.39 -9.00
CA VAL A 495 -63.93 -20.52 -9.76
C VAL A 495 -64.39 -21.97 -9.79
N PRO A 496 -65.71 -22.26 -9.52
CA PRO A 496 -66.23 -23.62 -9.58
C PRO A 496 -66.10 -24.24 -10.98
N ASP A 497 -65.75 -25.54 -11.05
CA ASP A 497 -65.54 -26.26 -12.30
C ASP A 497 -66.80 -26.27 -13.19
N ALA A 498 -68.00 -26.27 -12.62
CA ALA A 498 -69.25 -26.21 -13.33
C ALA A 498 -69.42 -24.89 -14.15
N ILE A 499 -68.73 -23.81 -13.76
CA ILE A 499 -68.72 -22.53 -14.46
C ILE A 499 -67.49 -22.46 -15.38
N LEU A 500 -66.34 -22.85 -14.89
CA LEU A 500 -65.08 -22.76 -15.64
C LEU A 500 -65.08 -23.64 -16.90
N GLN A 501 -65.66 -24.86 -16.78
CA GLN A 501 -65.72 -25.86 -17.84
C GLN A 501 -67.08 -25.94 -18.55
N LYS A 502 -67.98 -24.94 -18.38
CA LYS A 502 -69.29 -24.95 -18.92
C LYS A 502 -69.25 -24.93 -20.45
N PRO A 503 -69.89 -25.93 -21.14
CA PRO A 503 -69.98 -25.89 -22.61
C PRO A 503 -71.08 -24.90 -23.05
N GLY A 504 -70.66 -23.68 -23.42
CA GLY A 504 -71.59 -22.64 -23.90
C GLY A 504 -71.43 -21.31 -23.14
N ALA A 505 -72.32 -20.35 -23.47
CA ALA A 505 -72.24 -19.02 -22.83
C ALA A 505 -72.64 -19.08 -21.34
N LEU A 506 -71.91 -18.28 -20.50
CA LEU A 506 -72.28 -18.09 -19.11
C LEU A 506 -73.51 -17.22 -18.98
N THR A 507 -74.35 -17.52 -17.99
CA THR A 507 -75.41 -16.60 -17.56
C THR A 507 -74.83 -15.38 -16.87
N ASP A 508 -75.58 -14.29 -16.72
CA ASP A 508 -75.09 -13.09 -16.03
C ASP A 508 -74.61 -13.41 -14.59
N ALA A 509 -75.33 -14.28 -13.87
CA ALA A 509 -74.90 -14.70 -12.50
C ALA A 509 -73.63 -15.54 -12.48
N GLU A 510 -73.42 -16.43 -13.45
CA GLU A 510 -72.21 -17.21 -13.63
C GLU A 510 -71.01 -16.32 -14.04
N PHE A 511 -71.29 -15.32 -14.88
CA PHE A 511 -70.30 -14.36 -15.33
C PHE A 511 -69.82 -13.49 -14.14
N GLU A 512 -70.70 -13.09 -13.20
CA GLU A 512 -70.32 -12.39 -12.00
C GLU A 512 -69.40 -13.27 -11.12
N ILE A 513 -69.62 -14.58 -11.04
CA ILE A 513 -68.73 -15.52 -10.34
C ILE A 513 -67.39 -15.63 -11.12
N MET A 514 -67.41 -15.71 -12.43
CA MET A 514 -66.20 -15.76 -13.24
C MET A 514 -65.32 -14.53 -13.01
N LYS A 515 -65.89 -13.32 -12.95
CA LYS A 515 -65.12 -12.08 -12.67
C LYS A 515 -64.33 -12.13 -11.36
N THR A 516 -64.76 -12.94 -10.38
CA THR A 516 -64.09 -13.03 -9.09
C THR A 516 -62.63 -13.56 -9.19
N HIS A 517 -62.24 -14.23 -10.32
CA HIS A 517 -60.87 -14.72 -10.47
C HIS A 517 -59.84 -13.58 -10.35
N THR A 518 -60.17 -12.35 -10.77
CA THR A 518 -59.29 -11.21 -10.66
C THR A 518 -58.95 -10.88 -9.19
N THR A 519 -60.00 -10.81 -8.35
CA THR A 519 -59.84 -10.51 -6.91
C THR A 519 -59.26 -11.68 -6.15
N VAL A 520 -59.63 -12.91 -6.49
CA VAL A 520 -59.04 -14.14 -5.90
C VAL A 520 -57.54 -14.20 -6.22
N GLY A 521 -57.16 -13.96 -7.49
CA GLY A 521 -55.77 -13.94 -7.95
C GLY A 521 -54.93 -12.92 -7.17
N ALA A 522 -55.43 -11.69 -7.02
CA ALA A 522 -54.76 -10.68 -6.22
C ALA A 522 -54.62 -11.10 -4.73
N THR A 523 -55.62 -11.79 -4.18
CA THR A 523 -55.60 -12.24 -2.79
C THR A 523 -54.58 -13.36 -2.57
N VAL A 524 -54.36 -14.25 -3.53
CA VAL A 524 -53.34 -15.32 -3.46
C VAL A 524 -51.95 -14.73 -3.24
N PHE A 525 -51.68 -13.56 -3.79
CA PHE A 525 -50.39 -12.89 -3.68
C PHE A 525 -50.30 -11.82 -2.58
N ALA A 526 -51.35 -11.61 -1.83
CA ALA A 526 -51.43 -10.57 -0.81
C ALA A 526 -50.39 -10.81 0.33
N GLY A 527 -49.78 -9.72 0.80
CA GLY A 527 -48.81 -9.74 1.91
C GLY A 527 -47.37 -10.11 1.54
N SER A 528 -47.08 -10.33 0.26
CA SER A 528 -45.71 -10.53 -0.22
C SER A 528 -44.86 -9.26 -0.10
N LYS A 529 -43.53 -9.44 0.06
CA LYS A 529 -42.54 -8.37 -0.04
C LYS A 529 -41.77 -8.41 -1.36
N SER A 530 -41.99 -9.42 -2.19
CA SER A 530 -41.36 -9.56 -3.50
C SER A 530 -42.03 -8.63 -4.51
N THR A 531 -41.22 -7.81 -5.21
CA THR A 531 -41.69 -6.92 -6.28
C THR A 531 -42.42 -7.68 -7.38
N LEU A 532 -41.88 -8.84 -7.77
CA LEU A 532 -42.47 -9.71 -8.76
C LEU A 532 -43.85 -10.26 -8.35
N ILE A 533 -44.01 -10.69 -7.09
CA ILE A 533 -45.29 -11.19 -6.59
C ILE A 533 -46.32 -10.06 -6.50
N LEU A 534 -45.89 -8.87 -6.08
CA LEU A 534 -46.77 -7.70 -6.06
C LEU A 534 -47.20 -7.29 -7.48
N LEU A 535 -46.31 -7.39 -8.46
CA LEU A 535 -46.61 -7.16 -9.86
C LEU A 535 -47.60 -8.21 -10.38
N ALA A 536 -47.45 -9.48 -10.01
CA ALA A 536 -48.41 -10.53 -10.37
C ALA A 536 -49.79 -10.28 -9.76
N ALA A 537 -49.84 -9.81 -8.49
CA ALA A 537 -51.11 -9.40 -7.86
C ALA A 537 -51.79 -8.24 -8.60
N GLU A 538 -51.00 -7.24 -9.02
CA GLU A 538 -51.48 -6.08 -9.79
C GLU A 538 -52.01 -6.50 -11.13
N VAL A 539 -51.32 -7.36 -11.87
CA VAL A 539 -51.74 -7.92 -13.14
C VAL A 539 -53.03 -8.73 -12.99
N ALA A 540 -53.07 -9.66 -12.04
CA ALA A 540 -54.25 -10.48 -11.79
C ALA A 540 -55.48 -9.64 -11.50
N LEU A 541 -55.32 -8.55 -10.74
CA LEU A 541 -56.44 -7.67 -10.38
C LEU A 541 -56.92 -6.83 -11.55
N SER A 542 -56.04 -6.42 -12.48
CA SER A 542 -56.32 -5.31 -13.40
C SER A 542 -56.35 -5.67 -14.91
N HIS A 543 -56.03 -6.91 -15.29
CA HIS A 543 -55.94 -7.30 -16.70
C HIS A 543 -57.31 -7.31 -17.44
N HIS A 544 -58.42 -7.29 -16.72
CA HIS A 544 -59.77 -7.15 -17.30
C HIS A 544 -60.38 -5.74 -17.13
N GLU A 545 -59.59 -4.79 -16.61
CA GLU A 545 -60.00 -3.40 -16.66
C GLU A 545 -59.93 -2.86 -18.11
N ARG A 546 -60.80 -1.93 -18.42
CA ARG A 546 -60.90 -1.34 -19.76
C ARG A 546 -60.56 0.14 -19.73
N TRP A 547 -59.89 0.62 -20.76
CA TRP A 547 -59.47 2.00 -20.85
C TRP A 547 -60.58 3.02 -20.60
N ASP A 548 -61.81 2.71 -21.04
CA ASP A 548 -63.02 3.55 -20.89
C ASP A 548 -63.70 3.44 -19.50
N GLY A 549 -63.22 2.56 -18.61
CA GLY A 549 -63.76 2.34 -17.26
C GLY A 549 -64.95 1.37 -17.24
N SER A 550 -65.31 0.72 -18.34
CA SER A 550 -66.36 -0.29 -18.36
C SER A 550 -65.92 -1.70 -18.02
N GLY A 551 -64.66 -1.84 -17.54
CA GLY A 551 -64.03 -3.11 -17.11
C GLY A 551 -64.39 -3.54 -15.68
N TYR A 552 -63.73 -4.58 -15.21
CA TYR A 552 -63.88 -5.11 -13.84
C TYR A 552 -62.52 -5.50 -13.26
N PRO A 553 -62.37 -5.63 -11.94
CA PRO A 553 -63.40 -5.57 -10.89
C PRO A 553 -63.68 -4.15 -10.38
N SER A 554 -62.79 -3.18 -10.58
CA SER A 554 -62.87 -1.85 -9.97
C SER A 554 -63.57 -0.82 -10.86
N GLY A 555 -63.65 -1.06 -12.17
CA GLY A 555 -64.05 -0.07 -13.16
C GLY A 555 -63.08 1.08 -13.29
N ALA A 556 -61.81 0.81 -13.06
CA ALA A 556 -60.73 1.80 -13.21
C ALA A 556 -60.61 2.23 -14.67
N ALA A 557 -60.31 3.53 -14.92
CA ALA A 557 -60.24 4.07 -16.25
C ALA A 557 -58.90 4.70 -16.55
N ARG A 558 -58.46 4.62 -17.78
CA ARG A 558 -57.26 5.27 -18.31
C ARG A 558 -56.03 4.90 -17.46
N THR A 559 -55.23 5.90 -17.05
CA THR A 559 -53.99 5.74 -16.27
C THR A 559 -54.24 5.37 -14.82
N ALA A 560 -55.49 5.31 -14.34
CA ALA A 560 -55.82 4.71 -13.04
C ALA A 560 -55.67 3.18 -13.08
N ILE A 561 -55.70 2.55 -14.25
CA ILE A 561 -55.34 1.16 -14.45
C ILE A 561 -53.80 1.07 -14.44
N PRO A 562 -53.17 0.21 -13.65
CA PRO A 562 -51.71 -0.01 -13.70
C PRO A 562 -51.22 -0.33 -15.12
N LEU A 563 -50.02 0.11 -15.46
CA LEU A 563 -49.46 -0.13 -16.80
C LEU A 563 -49.35 -1.62 -17.10
N SER A 564 -48.95 -2.41 -16.12
CA SER A 564 -48.86 -3.87 -16.18
C SER A 564 -50.18 -4.52 -16.61
N GLY A 565 -51.28 -4.13 -15.99
CA GLY A 565 -52.61 -4.62 -16.33
C GLY A 565 -53.06 -4.19 -17.72
N ARG A 566 -52.80 -2.93 -18.14
CA ARG A 566 -53.12 -2.44 -19.48
C ARG A 566 -52.36 -3.18 -20.59
N ILE A 567 -51.06 -3.51 -20.34
CA ILE A 567 -50.24 -4.28 -21.28
C ILE A 567 -50.74 -5.72 -21.37
N VAL A 568 -50.96 -6.38 -20.22
CA VAL A 568 -51.42 -7.78 -20.19
C VAL A 568 -52.79 -7.91 -20.80
N ALA A 569 -53.71 -6.95 -20.59
CA ALA A 569 -55.04 -6.95 -21.23
C ALA A 569 -54.97 -7.00 -22.77
N VAL A 570 -54.04 -6.30 -23.39
CA VAL A 570 -53.80 -6.34 -24.83
C VAL A 570 -53.19 -7.68 -25.26
N ALA A 571 -52.21 -8.17 -24.50
CA ALA A 571 -51.53 -9.43 -24.80
C ALA A 571 -52.47 -10.63 -24.66
N ASP A 572 -53.28 -10.66 -23.61
CA ASP A 572 -54.27 -11.70 -23.33
C ASP A 572 -55.33 -11.78 -24.45
N VAL A 573 -55.99 -10.65 -24.81
CA VAL A 573 -57.00 -10.63 -25.87
C VAL A 573 -56.37 -10.99 -27.21
N TYR A 574 -55.16 -10.53 -27.53
CA TYR A 574 -54.48 -10.91 -28.77
C TYR A 574 -54.26 -12.42 -28.84
N ASP A 575 -53.69 -13.03 -27.81
CA ASP A 575 -53.42 -14.47 -27.79
C ASP A 575 -54.73 -15.30 -27.84
N ALA A 576 -55.76 -14.88 -27.11
CA ALA A 576 -57.06 -15.52 -27.14
C ALA A 576 -57.75 -15.46 -28.52
N LEU A 577 -57.44 -14.46 -29.37
CA LEU A 577 -57.96 -14.37 -30.71
C LEU A 577 -57.19 -15.25 -31.70
N VAL A 578 -55.89 -15.29 -31.64
CA VAL A 578 -55.04 -16.05 -32.59
C VAL A 578 -54.87 -17.52 -32.22
N THR A 579 -55.32 -17.94 -31.04
CA THR A 579 -55.27 -19.34 -30.60
C THR A 579 -56.58 -20.05 -30.89
N ALA A 580 -56.51 -21.29 -31.41
CA ALA A 580 -57.71 -22.12 -31.67
C ALA A 580 -58.23 -22.69 -30.35
N HIS A 581 -59.52 -22.49 -30.06
CA HIS A 581 -60.25 -23.08 -28.94
C HIS A 581 -61.26 -24.12 -29.43
N ARG A 582 -61.71 -25.02 -28.54
CA ARG A 582 -62.68 -26.12 -28.91
C ARG A 582 -63.88 -25.71 -29.74
N TYR A 583 -64.28 -24.44 -29.61
CA TYR A 583 -65.48 -23.93 -30.24
C TYR A 583 -65.23 -22.70 -31.12
N LYS A 584 -63.98 -22.29 -31.37
CA LYS A 584 -63.61 -21.08 -32.09
C LYS A 584 -62.38 -21.33 -32.97
N HIS A 585 -62.49 -21.07 -34.28
CA HIS A 585 -61.35 -21.05 -35.18
C HIS A 585 -60.40 -19.91 -34.80
N ALA A 586 -59.07 -20.17 -34.87
CA ALA A 586 -58.04 -19.14 -34.70
C ALA A 586 -58.27 -18.06 -35.81
N TRP A 587 -58.18 -16.83 -35.40
CA TRP A 587 -58.09 -15.70 -36.31
C TRP A 587 -56.65 -15.56 -36.85
N THR A 588 -56.56 -14.96 -38.05
CA THR A 588 -55.23 -14.56 -38.52
C THR A 588 -54.70 -13.43 -37.67
N SER A 589 -53.38 -13.27 -37.63
CA SER A 589 -52.74 -12.15 -36.89
C SER A 589 -53.30 -10.79 -37.32
N GLN A 590 -53.66 -10.63 -38.62
CA GLN A 590 -54.23 -9.38 -39.12
C GLN A 590 -55.62 -9.15 -38.58
N GLU A 591 -56.49 -10.15 -38.61
CA GLU A 591 -57.88 -10.04 -38.08
C GLU A 591 -57.86 -9.72 -36.57
N ALA A 592 -56.93 -10.29 -35.80
CA ALA A 592 -56.76 -10.00 -34.39
C ALA A 592 -56.29 -8.56 -34.15
N VAL A 593 -55.28 -8.10 -34.91
CA VAL A 593 -54.83 -6.70 -34.87
C VAL A 593 -55.93 -5.73 -35.22
N ASP A 594 -56.75 -6.00 -36.29
CA ASP A 594 -57.83 -5.14 -36.69
C ASP A 594 -58.92 -5.04 -35.60
N HIS A 595 -59.19 -6.13 -34.89
CA HIS A 595 -60.10 -6.15 -33.75
C HIS A 595 -59.61 -5.30 -32.57
N ILE A 596 -58.34 -5.45 -32.21
CA ILE A 596 -57.71 -4.68 -31.12
C ILE A 596 -57.65 -3.19 -31.50
N LEU A 597 -57.37 -2.88 -32.78
CA LEU A 597 -57.37 -1.51 -33.30
C LEU A 597 -58.76 -0.89 -33.20
N ALA A 598 -59.83 -1.63 -33.46
CA ALA A 598 -61.23 -1.16 -33.28
C ALA A 598 -61.56 -0.85 -31.82
N GLY A 599 -60.88 -1.52 -30.84
CA GLY A 599 -60.96 -1.25 -29.40
C GLY A 599 -60.10 -0.12 -28.91
N LYS A 600 -59.25 0.50 -29.74
CA LYS A 600 -58.36 1.58 -29.41
C LYS A 600 -59.05 2.79 -28.78
N GLY A 601 -58.69 3.20 -27.60
CA GLY A 601 -59.27 4.33 -26.85
C GLY A 601 -60.61 4.00 -26.14
N THR A 602 -61.13 2.76 -26.27
CA THR A 602 -62.23 2.23 -25.48
C THR A 602 -61.85 1.08 -24.61
N GLN A 603 -61.59 -0.08 -25.16
CA GLN A 603 -61.05 -1.22 -24.38
C GLN A 603 -59.58 -1.08 -24.03
N PHE A 604 -58.76 -0.60 -24.97
CA PHE A 604 -57.31 -0.60 -24.87
C PHE A 604 -56.72 0.81 -24.91
N GLU A 605 -55.58 0.99 -24.20
CA GLU A 605 -54.78 2.20 -24.29
C GLU A 605 -54.23 2.39 -25.71
N PRO A 606 -54.38 3.60 -26.31
CA PRO A 606 -53.90 3.87 -27.67
C PRO A 606 -52.43 3.57 -27.91
N ARG A 607 -51.54 3.91 -26.95
CA ARG A 607 -50.09 3.68 -27.06
C ARG A 607 -49.73 2.19 -27.10
N ILE A 608 -50.44 1.36 -26.33
CA ILE A 608 -50.17 -0.09 -26.26
C ILE A 608 -50.64 -0.77 -27.53
N VAL A 609 -51.76 -0.32 -28.10
CA VAL A 609 -52.23 -0.80 -29.40
C VAL A 609 -51.22 -0.48 -30.52
N ASP A 610 -50.67 0.75 -30.54
CA ASP A 610 -49.64 1.12 -31.51
C ASP A 610 -48.39 0.26 -31.34
N ALA A 611 -47.93 0.01 -30.08
CA ALA A 611 -46.83 -0.89 -29.79
C ALA A 611 -47.09 -2.33 -30.24
N LEU A 612 -48.34 -2.85 -30.08
CA LEU A 612 -48.69 -4.19 -30.55
C LEU A 612 -48.52 -4.31 -32.07
N ILE A 613 -49.01 -3.32 -32.84
CA ILE A 613 -48.90 -3.32 -34.32
C ILE A 613 -47.41 -3.46 -34.73
N GLU A 614 -46.53 -2.69 -34.10
CA GLU A 614 -45.11 -2.74 -34.40
C GLU A 614 -44.46 -4.08 -33.99
N VAL A 615 -44.82 -4.64 -32.83
CA VAL A 615 -44.32 -5.93 -32.36
C VAL A 615 -44.76 -7.05 -33.32
N ILE A 616 -46.05 -7.09 -33.70
CA ILE A 616 -46.54 -8.14 -34.58
C ILE A 616 -45.97 -8.01 -35.99
N ALA A 617 -45.78 -6.80 -36.52
CA ALA A 617 -45.12 -6.60 -37.82
C ALA A 617 -43.68 -7.17 -37.80
N ARG A 618 -42.92 -6.97 -36.72
CA ARG A 618 -41.60 -7.57 -36.56
C ARG A 618 -41.63 -9.10 -36.46
N ARG A 619 -42.57 -9.67 -35.70
CA ARG A 619 -42.73 -11.14 -35.61
C ARG A 619 -43.02 -11.76 -36.97
N ASN A 620 -43.89 -11.16 -37.75
CA ASN A 620 -44.26 -11.64 -39.09
C ASN A 620 -43.09 -11.57 -40.10
N THR A 621 -42.23 -10.56 -39.98
CA THR A 621 -41.02 -10.47 -40.82
C THR A 621 -39.96 -11.48 -40.43
N ALA A 622 -39.84 -11.85 -39.15
CA ALA A 622 -38.89 -12.83 -38.65
C ALA A 622 -39.27 -14.30 -38.97
N THR A 623 -40.56 -14.59 -39.16
CA THR A 623 -41.08 -15.95 -39.48
C THR A 623 -41.27 -16.19 -40.97
N GLY A 624 -41.14 -15.18 -41.82
CA GLY A 624 -41.29 -15.26 -43.27
C GLY A 624 -39.98 -15.30 -44.07
N GLY A 625 -38.82 -15.55 -43.40
CA GLY A 625 -37.52 -15.70 -44.04
C GLY A 625 -37.04 -17.15 -44.15
#